data_012d66065a942f3f3b4e3398508c6dba
#
_entry.id   012d66065a942f3f3b4e3398508c6dba
#
_cell.length_a   1.000
_cell.length_b   1.000
_cell.length_c   1.000
_cell.angle_alpha   90.00
_cell.angle_beta   90.00
_cell.angle_gamma   90.00
#
_symmetry.space_group_name_H-M   'P 1'
#
loop_
_entity.id
_entity.type
_entity.pdbx_description
1 polymer ?
#
loop_
_entity_poly.entity_id
_entity_poly.type
_entity_poly.pdbx_seq_one_letter_code
_entity_poly.pdbx_strand_id
1 'polypeptide(L)'
;MKLPFFSKNQLVVGVDIGSHAVKVCQLKRTEKGYTVLNIGSVVLPEGAVDDGTLNEPDIVGEAIAELFKNLKIKSKKVGFSISGYSVIVKKVNLAVMEDDKLEEHIMTEAEQYIPFDIEDVYLDFQDLRTNTDENDRTNVMLVAAKKEIVDDYLEMLEDIGLQATIVDVDGFALENTYEYNVPKSENVALVDIGASKMNINIISGGMSVVARDIVVGSRQLTEHIQNQFDIEFEEAEGLKLGTIPAGERQQEIEEIFLTVCTQWVLEIKKAIDLYHSNNPEEPLDRIVLSGGGAKVSGLVDFLKQETGLDVELFNPFANMNSNDKKIDRNFLKSVGPEMAIASGIAIRPSVI
;
A
#
# COMPACT_ATOMS: atom_id res chain seq x y z
N MET A 1 6.17 23.58 39.65
CA MET A 1 5.21 23.37 38.59
C MET A 1 6.00 22.99 37.33
N LYS A 2 6.19 21.69 37.06
CA LYS A 2 6.88 21.21 35.85
C LYS A 2 5.87 21.23 34.71
N LEU A 3 6.14 22.06 33.70
CA LEU A 3 5.40 22.04 32.43
C LEU A 3 5.49 20.62 31.83
N PRO A 4 4.40 20.04 31.35
CA PRO A 4 4.46 18.77 30.67
C PRO A 4 5.30 18.98 29.39
N PHE A 5 6.46 18.35 29.34
CA PHE A 5 7.17 18.19 28.08
C PHE A 5 6.20 17.45 27.15
N PHE A 6 5.72 18.15 26.14
CA PHE A 6 5.04 17.53 25.02
C PHE A 6 5.98 16.42 24.50
N SER A 7 5.60 15.18 24.70
CA SER A 7 6.26 14.08 23.99
C SER A 7 6.07 14.40 22.52
N LYS A 8 7.14 14.78 21.82
CA LYS A 8 7.10 14.91 20.37
C LYS A 8 6.64 13.54 19.88
N ASN A 9 5.44 13.44 19.29
CA ASN A 9 4.95 12.22 18.69
C ASN A 9 6.04 11.70 17.76
N GLN A 10 6.72 10.66 18.22
CA GLN A 10 7.83 10.07 17.48
C GLN A 10 7.20 9.26 16.35
N LEU A 11 7.62 9.52 15.11
CA LEU A 11 7.17 8.72 13.98
C LEU A 11 7.65 7.28 14.14
N VAL A 12 6.87 6.36 13.64
CA VAL A 12 7.29 4.95 13.51
C VAL A 12 8.26 4.80 12.34
N VAL A 13 8.97 3.66 12.31
CA VAL A 13 9.63 3.20 11.10
C VAL A 13 8.60 2.40 10.31
N GLY A 14 8.30 2.82 9.10
CA GLY A 14 7.37 2.09 8.23
C GLY A 14 8.05 0.85 7.64
N VAL A 15 7.41 -0.30 7.81
CA VAL A 15 7.85 -1.59 7.29
C VAL A 15 6.75 -2.14 6.40
N ASP A 16 7.00 -2.20 5.10
CA ASP A 16 6.14 -2.86 4.12
C ASP A 16 6.70 -4.27 3.85
N ILE A 17 5.91 -5.29 4.18
CA ILE A 17 6.29 -6.70 4.05
C ILE A 17 5.50 -7.31 2.90
N GLY A 18 6.08 -7.24 1.72
CA GLY A 18 5.48 -7.78 0.50
C GLY A 18 5.99 -9.18 0.14
N SER A 19 5.34 -9.83 -0.81
CA SER A 19 5.66 -11.19 -1.27
C SER A 19 6.98 -11.32 -2.04
N HIS A 20 7.59 -10.22 -2.48
CA HIS A 20 8.89 -10.22 -3.15
C HIS A 20 9.99 -9.59 -2.29
N ALA A 21 9.67 -8.57 -1.53
CA ALA A 21 10.66 -7.82 -0.76
C ALA A 21 10.04 -7.15 0.46
N VAL A 22 10.86 -7.02 1.51
CA VAL A 22 10.60 -6.09 2.61
C VAL A 22 11.16 -4.73 2.25
N LYS A 23 10.41 -3.67 2.53
CA LYS A 23 10.82 -2.29 2.35
C LYS A 23 10.70 -1.52 3.65
N VAL A 24 11.65 -0.67 3.92
CA VAL A 24 11.73 0.12 5.16
C VAL A 24 11.90 1.58 4.83
N CYS A 25 11.08 2.42 5.47
CA CYS A 25 11.18 3.88 5.40
C CYS A 25 11.23 4.48 6.79
N GLN A 26 12.22 5.31 7.05
CA GLN A 26 12.33 6.09 8.28
C GLN A 26 12.28 7.58 7.96
N LEU A 27 11.30 8.26 8.53
CA LEU A 27 11.10 9.69 8.37
C LEU A 27 11.36 10.44 9.68
N LYS A 28 11.63 11.73 9.54
CA LYS A 28 11.66 12.69 10.65
C LYS A 28 10.71 13.83 10.34
N ARG A 29 9.78 14.10 11.26
CA ARG A 29 8.92 15.28 11.17
C ARG A 29 9.70 16.54 11.49
N THR A 30 9.54 17.57 10.68
CA THR A 30 10.13 18.89 10.85
C THR A 30 9.04 19.97 10.71
N GLU A 31 9.35 21.22 10.99
CA GLU A 31 8.41 22.33 10.78
C GLU A 31 8.01 22.52 9.30
N LYS A 32 8.84 22.03 8.37
CA LYS A 32 8.64 22.14 6.92
C LYS A 32 8.16 20.83 6.26
N GLY A 33 7.55 19.91 7.04
CA GLY A 33 7.11 18.61 6.55
C GLY A 33 8.03 17.48 7.00
N TYR A 34 8.30 16.50 6.15
CA TYR A 34 9.09 15.32 6.48
C TYR A 34 10.48 15.35 5.85
N THR A 35 11.42 14.70 6.50
CA THR A 35 12.78 14.46 6.00
C THR A 35 13.03 12.96 6.00
N VAL A 36 13.45 12.42 4.86
CA VAL A 36 13.86 11.03 4.70
C VAL A 36 15.19 10.82 5.41
N LEU A 37 15.21 9.92 6.39
CA LEU A 37 16.42 9.56 7.14
C LEU A 37 17.08 8.31 6.60
N ASN A 38 16.29 7.27 6.40
CA ASN A 38 16.73 5.98 5.86
C ASN A 38 15.61 5.38 5.01
N ILE A 39 16.00 4.74 3.92
CA ILE A 39 15.16 3.86 3.11
C ILE A 39 15.99 2.67 2.65
N GLY A 40 15.35 1.55 2.44
CA GLY A 40 15.99 0.36 1.87
C GLY A 40 15.00 -0.75 1.64
N SER A 41 15.42 -1.73 0.87
CA SER A 41 14.68 -2.96 0.62
C SER A 41 15.59 -4.17 0.65
N VAL A 42 15.00 -5.32 0.92
CA VAL A 42 15.66 -6.63 0.84
C VAL A 42 14.69 -7.60 0.18
N VAL A 43 15.19 -8.34 -0.81
CA VAL A 43 14.42 -9.36 -1.51
C VAL A 43 14.23 -10.56 -0.58
N LEU A 44 13.03 -11.13 -0.60
CA LEU A 44 12.68 -12.34 0.13
C LEU A 44 12.75 -13.56 -0.79
N PRO A 45 13.05 -14.74 -0.24
CA PRO A 45 12.85 -16.00 -0.97
C PRO A 45 11.40 -16.13 -1.44
N GLU A 46 11.22 -16.80 -2.58
CA GLU A 46 9.90 -17.06 -3.11
C GLU A 46 9.08 -17.91 -2.14
N GLY A 47 7.81 -17.53 -1.96
CA GLY A 47 6.88 -18.20 -1.05
C GLY A 47 7.07 -17.87 0.43
N ALA A 48 8.08 -17.08 0.83
CA ALA A 48 8.24 -16.68 2.24
C ALA A 48 7.05 -15.86 2.77
N VAL A 49 6.47 -15.04 1.90
CA VAL A 49 5.19 -14.35 2.12
C VAL A 49 4.31 -14.58 0.89
N ASP A 50 3.11 -15.09 1.09
CA ASP A 50 2.13 -15.30 0.02
C ASP A 50 0.76 -14.75 0.41
N ASP A 51 0.22 -13.87 -0.42
CA ASP A 51 -1.07 -13.16 -0.19
C ASP A 51 -1.25 -12.62 1.25
N GLY A 52 -0.18 -12.08 1.81
CA GLY A 52 -0.16 -11.53 3.17
C GLY A 52 -0.01 -12.57 4.28
N THR A 53 0.13 -13.84 3.97
CA THR A 53 0.42 -14.90 4.94
C THR A 53 1.93 -15.08 5.09
N LEU A 54 2.43 -15.09 6.33
CA LEU A 54 3.83 -15.38 6.65
C LEU A 54 4.03 -16.90 6.65
N ASN A 55 4.60 -17.45 5.55
CA ASN A 55 4.93 -18.88 5.48
C ASN A 55 6.27 -19.19 6.15
N GLU A 56 7.23 -18.26 6.10
CA GLU A 56 8.59 -18.40 6.62
C GLU A 56 8.93 -17.21 7.55
N PRO A 57 8.28 -17.08 8.73
CA PRO A 57 8.43 -15.92 9.62
C PRO A 57 9.87 -15.67 10.06
N ASP A 58 10.64 -16.72 10.34
CA ASP A 58 12.04 -16.61 10.74
C ASP A 58 12.88 -15.93 9.64
N ILE A 59 12.72 -16.36 8.38
CA ILE A 59 13.44 -15.80 7.23
C ILE A 59 13.07 -14.32 7.01
N VAL A 60 11.80 -14.00 7.11
CA VAL A 60 11.30 -12.62 6.97
C VAL A 60 11.82 -11.75 8.12
N GLY A 61 11.78 -12.27 9.34
CA GLY A 61 12.30 -11.59 10.53
C GLY A 61 13.80 -11.32 10.43
N GLU A 62 14.61 -12.31 10.05
CA GLU A 62 16.04 -12.15 9.83
C GLU A 62 16.34 -11.08 8.76
N ALA A 63 15.60 -11.09 7.65
CA ALA A 63 15.75 -10.11 6.58
C ALA A 63 15.46 -8.68 7.07
N ILE A 64 14.40 -8.49 7.87
CA ILE A 64 14.09 -7.20 8.50
C ILE A 64 15.20 -6.77 9.45
N ALA A 65 15.66 -7.66 10.33
CA ALA A 65 16.72 -7.37 11.31
C ALA A 65 18.03 -6.96 10.63
N GLU A 66 18.42 -7.67 9.57
CA GLU A 66 19.60 -7.33 8.77
C GLU A 66 19.44 -5.97 8.06
N LEU A 67 18.27 -5.69 7.48
CA LEU A 67 17.98 -4.41 6.83
C LEU A 67 18.08 -3.25 7.84
N PHE A 68 17.51 -3.39 9.05
CA PHE A 68 17.62 -2.40 10.11
C PHE A 68 19.07 -2.16 10.53
N LYS A 69 19.87 -3.23 10.66
CA LYS A 69 21.30 -3.16 10.98
C LYS A 69 22.09 -2.43 9.89
N ASN A 70 21.86 -2.76 8.62
CA ASN A 70 22.54 -2.17 7.46
C ASN A 70 22.21 -0.67 7.33
N LEU A 71 20.95 -0.29 7.55
CA LEU A 71 20.48 1.09 7.57
C LEU A 71 20.84 1.83 8.86
N LYS A 72 21.42 1.15 9.88
CA LYS A 72 21.75 1.70 11.20
C LYS A 72 20.55 2.34 11.90
N ILE A 73 19.37 1.78 11.73
CA ILE A 73 18.14 2.23 12.38
C ILE A 73 18.17 1.77 13.84
N LYS A 74 18.05 2.73 14.77
CA LYS A 74 18.06 2.46 16.22
C LYS A 74 16.66 2.41 16.83
N SER A 75 15.67 2.96 16.15
CA SER A 75 14.27 2.90 16.61
C SER A 75 13.82 1.46 16.69
N LYS A 76 13.11 1.13 17.75
CA LYS A 76 12.46 -0.16 17.92
C LYS A 76 10.96 -0.10 17.62
N LYS A 77 10.40 1.11 17.53
CA LYS A 77 8.99 1.32 17.20
C LYS A 77 8.80 1.28 15.70
N VAL A 78 7.97 0.35 15.25
CA VAL A 78 7.64 0.15 13.85
C VAL A 78 6.13 0.23 13.64
N GLY A 79 5.74 0.52 12.43
CA GLY A 79 4.41 0.27 11.90
C GLY A 79 4.53 -0.66 10.70
N PHE A 80 3.53 -1.48 10.48
CA PHE A 80 3.41 -2.29 9.28
C PHE A 80 1.99 -2.22 8.74
N SER A 81 1.77 -2.71 7.54
CA SER A 81 0.45 -2.82 6.94
C SER A 81 0.14 -4.23 6.51
N ILE A 82 -1.14 -4.51 6.41
CA ILE A 82 -1.71 -5.78 5.99
C ILE A 82 -2.67 -5.54 4.83
N SER A 83 -2.95 -6.57 4.03
CA SER A 83 -3.89 -6.52 2.91
C SER A 83 -4.22 -7.95 2.43
N GLY A 84 -5.06 -8.07 1.41
CA GLY A 84 -5.47 -9.35 0.86
C GLY A 84 -6.74 -9.90 1.53
N TYR A 85 -6.98 -11.20 1.39
CA TYR A 85 -8.23 -11.84 1.85
C TYR A 85 -8.47 -11.81 3.36
N SER A 86 -7.44 -11.53 4.12
CA SER A 86 -7.51 -11.47 5.59
C SER A 86 -7.99 -10.12 6.10
N VAL A 87 -8.17 -9.14 5.20
CA VAL A 87 -8.56 -7.77 5.54
C VAL A 87 -9.80 -7.37 4.76
N ILE A 88 -10.79 -6.85 5.47
CA ILE A 88 -11.99 -6.26 4.88
C ILE A 88 -12.02 -4.78 5.19
N VAL A 89 -12.13 -3.96 4.16
CA VAL A 89 -12.41 -2.53 4.25
C VAL A 89 -13.79 -2.30 3.65
N LYS A 90 -14.73 -1.79 4.43
CA LYS A 90 -16.10 -1.60 3.99
C LYS A 90 -16.69 -0.28 4.47
N LYS A 91 -17.25 0.48 3.54
CA LYS A 91 -18.04 1.66 3.86
C LYS A 91 -19.49 1.27 4.07
N VAL A 92 -20.02 1.58 5.26
CA VAL A 92 -21.43 1.34 5.62
C VAL A 92 -22.11 2.67 5.91
N ASN A 93 -23.40 2.77 5.55
CA ASN A 93 -24.17 3.98 5.79
C ASN A 93 -25.10 3.75 6.99
N LEU A 94 -24.84 4.44 8.09
CA LEU A 94 -25.53 4.27 9.37
C LEU A 94 -26.27 5.55 9.77
N ALA A 95 -27.25 5.43 10.69
CA ALA A 95 -27.84 6.58 11.33
C ALA A 95 -26.77 7.32 12.17
N VAL A 96 -26.83 8.64 12.20
CA VAL A 96 -25.96 9.45 13.06
C VAL A 96 -26.27 9.12 14.52
N MET A 97 -25.24 8.81 15.29
CA MET A 97 -25.33 8.51 16.72
C MET A 97 -24.08 9.01 17.44
N GLU A 98 -24.15 9.07 18.76
CA GLU A 98 -23.00 9.39 19.59
C GLU A 98 -21.93 8.29 19.49
N ASP A 99 -20.65 8.65 19.65
CA ASP A 99 -19.51 7.76 19.45
C ASP A 99 -19.65 6.45 20.25
N ASP A 100 -20.04 6.51 21.53
CA ASP A 100 -20.22 5.31 22.37
C ASP A 100 -21.31 4.38 21.83
N LYS A 101 -22.39 4.93 21.29
CA LYS A 101 -23.50 4.17 20.70
C LYS A 101 -23.10 3.59 19.33
N LEU A 102 -22.29 4.32 18.58
CA LEU A 102 -21.77 3.85 17.30
C LEU A 102 -20.87 2.63 17.51
N GLU A 103 -19.98 2.68 18.52
CA GLU A 103 -19.14 1.54 18.89
C GLU A 103 -19.98 0.32 19.28
N GLU A 104 -20.98 0.48 20.19
CA GLU A 104 -21.87 -0.60 20.60
C GLU A 104 -22.65 -1.18 19.40
N HIS A 105 -23.18 -0.30 18.52
CA HIS A 105 -23.91 -0.72 17.33
C HIS A 105 -23.03 -1.52 16.37
N ILE A 106 -21.82 -1.02 16.09
CA ILE A 106 -20.88 -1.71 15.21
C ILE A 106 -20.49 -3.05 15.78
N MET A 107 -20.13 -3.14 17.06
CA MET A 107 -19.75 -4.41 17.70
C MET A 107 -20.90 -5.43 17.71
N THR A 108 -22.14 -4.97 17.76
CA THR A 108 -23.32 -5.86 17.75
C THR A 108 -23.70 -6.31 16.33
N GLU A 109 -23.55 -5.43 15.33
CA GLU A 109 -24.07 -5.65 14.00
C GLU A 109 -22.97 -5.97 12.96
N ALA A 110 -21.69 -6.04 13.40
CA ALA A 110 -20.55 -6.19 12.49
C ALA A 110 -20.64 -7.43 11.59
N GLU A 111 -21.19 -8.54 12.09
CA GLU A 111 -21.39 -9.77 11.31
C GLU A 111 -22.26 -9.58 10.05
N GLN A 112 -23.12 -8.54 10.03
CA GLN A 112 -23.90 -8.21 8.84
C GLN A 112 -23.03 -7.53 7.76
N TYR A 113 -21.89 -6.99 8.15
CA TYR A 113 -21.03 -6.19 7.29
C TYR A 113 -19.76 -6.93 6.85
N ILE A 114 -19.26 -7.87 7.68
CA ILE A 114 -18.04 -8.63 7.43
C ILE A 114 -18.30 -10.12 7.34
N PRO A 115 -17.60 -10.86 6.46
CA PRO A 115 -17.83 -12.30 6.26
C PRO A 115 -16.97 -13.15 7.20
N PHE A 116 -16.58 -12.63 8.36
CA PHE A 116 -15.77 -13.30 9.37
C PHE A 116 -16.51 -13.32 10.70
N ASP A 117 -16.21 -14.32 11.54
CA ASP A 117 -16.63 -14.32 12.92
C ASP A 117 -15.95 -13.17 13.68
N ILE A 118 -16.71 -12.42 14.46
CA ILE A 118 -16.21 -11.27 15.22
C ILE A 118 -15.13 -11.68 16.22
N GLU A 119 -15.22 -12.87 16.78
CA GLU A 119 -14.22 -13.37 17.72
C GLU A 119 -12.86 -13.62 17.08
N ASP A 120 -12.82 -13.81 15.74
CA ASP A 120 -11.61 -14.11 14.98
C ASP A 120 -10.95 -12.90 14.32
N VAL A 121 -11.51 -11.69 14.52
CA VAL A 121 -10.98 -10.47 13.88
C VAL A 121 -10.65 -9.37 14.87
N TYR A 122 -9.68 -8.55 14.51
CA TYR A 122 -9.53 -7.19 15.01
C TYR A 122 -10.44 -6.29 14.17
N LEU A 123 -11.30 -5.53 14.83
CA LEU A 123 -12.24 -4.62 14.22
C LEU A 123 -11.91 -3.18 14.63
N ASP A 124 -11.83 -2.30 13.66
CA ASP A 124 -11.71 -0.86 13.87
C ASP A 124 -12.68 -0.12 12.94
N PHE A 125 -13.04 1.11 13.30
CA PHE A 125 -13.97 1.90 12.50
C PHE A 125 -13.69 3.40 12.61
N GLN A 126 -14.13 4.13 11.59
CA GLN A 126 -14.08 5.58 11.58
C GLN A 126 -15.38 6.18 11.02
N ASP A 127 -16.03 7.05 11.79
CA ASP A 127 -17.10 7.90 11.25
C ASP A 127 -16.49 8.95 10.31
N LEU A 128 -16.88 8.90 9.04
CA LEU A 128 -16.42 9.84 8.00
C LEU A 128 -17.14 11.20 8.07
N ARG A 129 -18.14 11.34 8.96
CA ARG A 129 -18.90 12.56 9.20
C ARG A 129 -19.48 13.16 7.92
N THR A 130 -20.07 12.32 7.09
CA THR A 130 -20.66 12.71 5.80
C THR A 130 -22.12 13.14 5.89
N ASN A 131 -22.67 13.23 7.11
CA ASN A 131 -24.02 13.71 7.35
C ASN A 131 -24.15 15.18 6.96
N THR A 132 -25.33 15.51 6.42
CA THR A 132 -25.76 16.90 6.13
C THR A 132 -26.94 17.27 7.01
N ASP A 133 -27.27 18.56 7.11
CA ASP A 133 -28.41 19.05 7.90
C ASP A 133 -29.76 18.41 7.48
N GLU A 134 -29.83 17.86 6.28
CA GLU A 134 -31.03 17.23 5.73
C GLU A 134 -31.00 15.69 5.85
N ASN A 135 -29.89 15.10 6.29
CA ASN A 135 -29.69 13.65 6.31
C ASN A 135 -29.09 13.16 7.63
N ASP A 136 -29.90 12.51 8.46
CA ASP A 136 -29.47 11.91 9.74
C ASP A 136 -28.64 10.62 9.56
N ARG A 137 -27.96 10.47 8.44
CA ARG A 137 -27.10 9.31 8.15
C ARG A 137 -25.68 9.74 7.85
N THR A 138 -24.73 8.95 8.29
CA THR A 138 -23.29 9.13 8.02
C THR A 138 -22.69 7.88 7.43
N ASN A 139 -21.61 8.02 6.70
CA ASN A 139 -20.79 6.90 6.25
C ASN A 139 -19.75 6.57 7.33
N VAL A 140 -19.66 5.30 7.66
CA VAL A 140 -18.65 4.74 8.57
C VAL A 140 -17.78 3.79 7.79
N MET A 141 -16.47 3.97 7.89
CA MET A 141 -15.49 3.02 7.37
C MET A 141 -15.24 1.95 8.42
N LEU A 142 -15.49 0.70 8.07
CA LEU A 142 -15.17 -0.47 8.89
C LEU A 142 -13.93 -1.15 8.33
N VAL A 143 -13.04 -1.57 9.23
CA VAL A 143 -11.87 -2.37 8.91
C VAL A 143 -11.87 -3.58 9.82
N ALA A 144 -11.83 -4.76 9.22
CA ALA A 144 -11.70 -6.02 9.95
C ALA A 144 -10.51 -6.81 9.42
N ALA A 145 -9.66 -7.29 10.32
CA ALA A 145 -8.48 -8.07 9.99
C ALA A 145 -8.45 -9.36 10.81
N LYS A 146 -8.16 -10.49 10.19
CA LYS A 146 -8.03 -11.77 10.91
C LYS A 146 -6.94 -11.70 11.96
N LYS A 147 -7.26 -12.07 13.20
CA LYS A 147 -6.33 -12.07 14.32
C LYS A 147 -5.11 -12.93 14.04
N GLU A 148 -5.31 -14.15 13.54
CA GLU A 148 -4.25 -15.07 13.19
C GLU A 148 -3.14 -14.38 12.36
N ILE A 149 -3.51 -13.69 11.28
CA ILE A 149 -2.54 -13.02 10.41
C ILE A 149 -1.85 -11.85 11.13
N VAL A 150 -2.60 -11.02 11.84
CA VAL A 150 -2.02 -9.88 12.56
C VAL A 150 -1.06 -10.37 13.66
N ASP A 151 -1.46 -11.40 14.41
CA ASP A 151 -0.69 -11.95 15.53
C ASP A 151 0.63 -12.58 15.05
N ASP A 152 0.63 -13.30 13.92
CA ASP A 152 1.85 -13.85 13.29
C ASP A 152 2.88 -12.74 12.97
N TYR A 153 2.42 -11.61 12.41
CA TYR A 153 3.30 -10.46 12.14
C TYR A 153 3.81 -9.80 13.43
N LEU A 154 2.95 -9.68 14.45
CA LEU A 154 3.34 -9.12 15.74
C LEU A 154 4.38 -9.99 16.44
N GLU A 155 4.18 -11.32 16.48
CA GLU A 155 5.11 -12.29 17.05
C GLU A 155 6.47 -12.24 16.34
N MET A 156 6.49 -12.32 15.02
CA MET A 156 7.71 -12.24 14.22
C MET A 156 8.50 -10.94 14.49
N LEU A 157 7.81 -9.79 14.60
CA LEU A 157 8.47 -8.51 14.89
C LEU A 157 9.00 -8.46 16.32
N GLU A 158 8.28 -9.03 17.30
CA GLU A 158 8.72 -9.11 18.69
C GLU A 158 9.97 -9.99 18.85
N ASP A 159 10.03 -11.13 18.15
CA ASP A 159 11.16 -12.06 18.17
C ASP A 159 12.47 -11.41 17.72
N ILE A 160 12.42 -10.48 16.78
CA ILE A 160 13.58 -9.70 16.34
C ILE A 160 13.79 -8.41 17.18
N GLY A 161 13.04 -8.24 18.27
CA GLY A 161 13.15 -7.14 19.22
C GLY A 161 12.65 -5.80 18.67
N LEU A 162 11.68 -5.81 17.75
CA LEU A 162 10.91 -4.66 17.29
C LEU A 162 9.55 -4.62 17.98
N GLN A 163 9.02 -3.42 18.16
CA GLN A 163 7.71 -3.18 18.75
C GLN A 163 6.78 -2.57 17.71
N ALA A 164 5.82 -3.33 17.23
CA ALA A 164 4.78 -2.79 16.40
C ALA A 164 3.84 -1.90 17.24
N THR A 165 3.67 -0.65 16.81
CA THR A 165 2.78 0.32 17.48
C THR A 165 1.68 0.80 16.55
N ILE A 166 1.73 0.41 15.28
CA ILE A 166 0.73 0.70 14.26
C ILE A 166 0.60 -0.55 13.37
N VAL A 167 -0.61 -0.99 13.18
CA VAL A 167 -1.05 -1.89 12.11
C VAL A 167 -1.95 -1.07 11.20
N ASP A 168 -1.61 -0.96 9.93
CA ASP A 168 -2.38 -0.20 8.93
C ASP A 168 -2.87 -1.14 7.82
N VAL A 169 -3.59 -0.61 6.87
CA VAL A 169 -3.99 -1.30 5.63
C VAL A 169 -3.20 -0.69 4.47
N ASP A 170 -2.72 -1.51 3.53
CA ASP A 170 -1.91 -1.05 2.39
C ASP A 170 -2.55 0.14 1.66
N GLY A 171 -3.85 0.06 1.37
CA GLY A 171 -4.59 1.13 0.70
C GLY A 171 -4.60 2.44 1.48
N PHE A 172 -4.72 2.39 2.81
CA PHE A 172 -4.70 3.59 3.65
C PHE A 172 -3.28 4.14 3.81
N ALA A 173 -2.28 3.28 3.90
CA ALA A 173 -0.89 3.72 3.89
C ALA A 173 -0.55 4.45 2.59
N LEU A 174 -0.99 3.93 1.45
CA LEU A 174 -0.85 4.59 0.16
C LEU A 174 -1.58 5.94 0.11
N GLU A 175 -2.83 5.99 0.59
CA GLU A 175 -3.63 7.22 0.69
C GLU A 175 -2.93 8.28 1.54
N ASN A 176 -2.43 7.92 2.73
CA ASN A 176 -1.72 8.83 3.63
C ASN A 176 -0.54 9.53 2.93
N THR A 177 0.28 8.80 2.19
CA THR A 177 1.42 9.39 1.50
C THR A 177 1.01 10.17 0.25
N TYR A 178 -0.08 9.75 -0.42
CA TYR A 178 -0.64 10.48 -1.55
C TYR A 178 -1.20 11.84 -1.09
N GLU A 179 -2.03 11.88 -0.07
CA GLU A 179 -2.60 13.11 0.50
C GLU A 179 -1.54 14.11 0.97
N TYR A 180 -0.40 13.61 1.47
CA TYR A 180 0.71 14.48 1.83
C TYR A 180 1.32 15.20 0.62
N ASN A 181 1.32 14.57 -0.55
CA ASN A 181 1.97 15.08 -1.75
C ASN A 181 1.03 15.86 -2.67
N VAL A 182 -0.28 15.62 -2.63
CA VAL A 182 -1.24 16.13 -3.61
C VAL A 182 -2.43 16.79 -2.93
N PRO A 183 -2.96 17.89 -3.49
CA PRO A 183 -4.17 18.54 -2.97
C PRO A 183 -5.38 17.61 -2.94
N LYS A 184 -6.18 17.71 -1.87
CA LYS A 184 -7.38 16.88 -1.64
C LYS A 184 -8.53 17.05 -2.64
N SER A 185 -8.41 17.93 -3.63
CA SER A 185 -9.47 18.25 -4.60
C SER A 185 -9.51 17.34 -5.81
N GLU A 186 -8.61 16.38 -5.94
CA GLU A 186 -8.54 15.48 -7.08
C GLU A 186 -9.32 14.19 -6.85
N ASN A 187 -10.00 13.71 -7.91
CA ASN A 187 -10.56 12.38 -7.99
C ASN A 187 -9.55 11.45 -8.69
N VAL A 188 -8.96 10.52 -7.96
CA VAL A 188 -7.82 9.75 -8.44
C VAL A 188 -7.97 8.26 -8.17
N ALA A 189 -7.53 7.43 -9.10
CA ALA A 189 -7.34 6.00 -8.88
C ALA A 189 -5.87 5.74 -8.51
N LEU A 190 -5.63 5.41 -7.23
CA LEU A 190 -4.35 4.92 -6.76
C LEU A 190 -4.30 3.41 -7.03
N VAL A 191 -3.30 2.98 -7.80
CA VAL A 191 -3.13 1.58 -8.17
C VAL A 191 -1.72 1.14 -7.74
N ASP A 192 -1.66 0.30 -6.72
CA ASP A 192 -0.41 -0.33 -6.29
C ASP A 192 -0.30 -1.72 -6.89
N ILE A 193 0.73 -1.94 -7.70
CA ILE A 193 0.98 -3.23 -8.34
C ILE A 193 2.17 -3.89 -7.67
N GLY A 194 1.87 -4.81 -6.77
CA GLY A 194 2.86 -5.65 -6.09
C GLY A 194 3.34 -6.83 -6.94
N ALA A 195 4.05 -7.75 -6.31
CA ALA A 195 4.49 -8.99 -6.97
C ALA A 195 3.34 -10.00 -7.11
N SER A 196 2.55 -10.22 -6.07
CA SER A 196 1.46 -11.21 -6.05
C SER A 196 0.06 -10.58 -6.14
N LYS A 197 -0.11 -9.32 -5.79
CA LYS A 197 -1.41 -8.64 -5.74
C LYS A 197 -1.36 -7.21 -6.26
N MET A 198 -2.54 -6.69 -6.60
CA MET A 198 -2.78 -5.31 -6.97
C MET A 198 -3.85 -4.73 -6.04
N ASN A 199 -3.54 -3.58 -5.41
CA ASN A 199 -4.49 -2.79 -4.65
C ASN A 199 -4.98 -1.62 -5.52
N ILE A 200 -6.30 -1.41 -5.57
CA ILE A 200 -6.92 -0.26 -6.24
C ILE A 200 -7.72 0.51 -5.21
N ASN A 201 -7.33 1.76 -4.97
CA ASN A 201 -8.04 2.68 -4.09
C ASN A 201 -8.43 3.95 -4.87
N ILE A 202 -9.73 4.18 -5.05
CA ILE A 202 -10.22 5.40 -5.70
C ILE A 202 -10.61 6.41 -4.62
N ILE A 203 -9.98 7.58 -4.69
CA ILE A 203 -10.22 8.70 -3.80
C ILE A 203 -11.06 9.74 -4.54
N SER A 204 -12.14 10.18 -3.93
CA SER A 204 -12.98 11.28 -4.40
C SER A 204 -13.40 12.15 -3.22
N GLY A 205 -13.33 13.46 -3.37
CA GLY A 205 -13.59 14.40 -2.28
C GLY A 205 -12.68 14.26 -1.07
N GLY A 206 -11.47 13.69 -1.24
CA GLY A 206 -10.51 13.42 -0.16
C GLY A 206 -10.86 12.20 0.70
N MET A 207 -11.65 11.27 0.19
CA MET A 207 -12.03 10.02 0.88
C MET A 207 -11.92 8.84 -0.06
N SER A 208 -11.52 7.68 0.46
CA SER A 208 -11.61 6.41 -0.26
C SER A 208 -13.09 6.06 -0.52
N VAL A 209 -13.45 5.90 -1.80
CA VAL A 209 -14.80 5.55 -2.24
C VAL A 209 -14.90 4.16 -2.87
N VAL A 210 -13.78 3.64 -3.38
CA VAL A 210 -13.62 2.27 -3.87
C VAL A 210 -12.29 1.74 -3.37
N ALA A 211 -12.30 0.62 -2.66
CA ALA A 211 -11.10 -0.10 -2.24
C ALA A 211 -11.22 -1.56 -2.68
N ARG A 212 -10.22 -2.09 -3.39
CA ARG A 212 -10.21 -3.47 -3.89
C ARG A 212 -8.79 -4.04 -3.86
N ASP A 213 -8.67 -5.23 -3.28
CA ASP A 213 -7.50 -6.08 -3.40
C ASP A 213 -7.77 -7.18 -4.43
N ILE A 214 -6.82 -7.38 -5.34
CA ILE A 214 -6.94 -8.32 -6.44
C ILE A 214 -5.69 -9.17 -6.47
N VAL A 215 -5.86 -10.50 -6.46
CA VAL A 215 -4.75 -11.47 -6.49
C VAL A 215 -4.24 -11.59 -7.92
N VAL A 216 -3.64 -10.51 -8.39
CA VAL A 216 -2.95 -10.39 -9.68
C VAL A 216 -1.76 -9.47 -9.47
N GLY A 217 -0.57 -9.90 -9.81
CA GLY A 217 0.65 -9.12 -9.58
C GLY A 217 1.70 -9.31 -10.68
N SER A 218 2.79 -8.55 -10.53
CA SER A 218 3.83 -8.47 -11.57
C SER A 218 4.72 -9.70 -11.68
N ARG A 219 4.69 -10.60 -10.68
CA ARG A 219 5.43 -11.88 -10.72
C ARG A 219 4.94 -12.75 -11.87
N GLN A 220 3.63 -12.77 -12.12
CA GLN A 220 3.03 -13.52 -13.23
C GLN A 220 3.70 -13.17 -14.57
N LEU A 221 4.00 -11.89 -14.81
CA LEU A 221 4.69 -11.47 -16.03
C LEU A 221 6.14 -12.00 -16.06
N THR A 222 6.85 -11.99 -14.94
CA THR A 222 8.20 -12.53 -14.83
C THR A 222 8.21 -14.03 -15.12
N GLU A 223 7.28 -14.78 -14.53
CA GLU A 223 7.15 -16.24 -14.71
C GLU A 223 6.82 -16.60 -16.17
N HIS A 224 5.96 -15.84 -16.84
CA HIS A 224 5.69 -16.04 -18.25
C HIS A 224 6.95 -15.84 -19.12
N ILE A 225 7.75 -14.80 -18.82
CA ILE A 225 9.03 -14.56 -19.51
C ILE A 225 10.04 -15.68 -19.23
N GLN A 226 10.17 -16.11 -17.97
CA GLN A 226 11.04 -17.23 -17.58
C GLN A 226 10.69 -18.50 -18.37
N ASN A 227 9.41 -18.88 -18.34
CA ASN A 227 8.92 -20.09 -18.99
C ASN A 227 9.07 -20.04 -20.52
N GLN A 228 8.87 -18.86 -21.14
CA GLN A 228 9.00 -18.71 -22.58
C GLN A 228 10.44 -18.89 -23.06
N PHE A 229 11.40 -18.39 -22.27
CA PHE A 229 12.80 -18.34 -22.71
C PHE A 229 13.73 -19.28 -21.97
N ASP A 230 13.21 -20.04 -20.98
CA ASP A 230 13.98 -20.94 -20.11
C ASP A 230 15.20 -20.24 -19.48
N ILE A 231 14.92 -19.09 -18.82
CA ILE A 231 15.93 -18.21 -18.21
C ILE A 231 15.69 -18.02 -16.71
N GLU A 232 16.72 -17.56 -16.00
CA GLU A 232 16.66 -17.31 -14.56
C GLU A 232 15.77 -16.09 -14.24
N PHE A 233 15.29 -16.05 -12.98
CA PHE A 233 14.36 -15.00 -12.52
C PHE A 233 14.93 -13.59 -12.71
N GLU A 234 16.19 -13.36 -12.39
CA GLU A 234 16.84 -12.04 -12.48
C GLU A 234 16.92 -11.53 -13.92
N GLU A 235 17.17 -12.43 -14.89
CA GLU A 235 17.17 -12.06 -16.31
C GLU A 235 15.76 -11.72 -16.79
N ALA A 236 14.77 -12.54 -16.41
CA ALA A 236 13.37 -12.29 -16.74
C ALA A 236 12.85 -10.98 -16.12
N GLU A 237 13.21 -10.71 -14.88
CA GLU A 237 12.90 -9.44 -14.19
C GLU A 237 13.54 -8.25 -14.91
N GLY A 238 14.79 -8.39 -15.33
CA GLY A 238 15.48 -7.36 -16.09
C GLY A 238 14.82 -7.05 -17.45
N LEU A 239 14.36 -8.09 -18.15
CA LEU A 239 13.61 -7.94 -19.41
C LEU A 239 12.24 -7.27 -19.18
N LYS A 240 11.51 -7.68 -18.13
CA LYS A 240 10.23 -7.11 -17.73
C LYS A 240 10.33 -5.60 -17.43
N LEU A 241 11.36 -5.22 -16.71
CA LEU A 241 11.60 -3.82 -16.33
C LEU A 241 12.29 -2.99 -17.43
N GLY A 242 12.75 -3.63 -18.53
CA GLY A 242 13.49 -2.97 -19.60
C GLY A 242 14.92 -2.54 -19.19
N THR A 243 15.46 -3.08 -18.09
CA THR A 243 16.84 -2.85 -17.65
C THR A 243 17.83 -3.71 -18.44
N ILE A 244 17.35 -4.81 -19.00
CA ILE A 244 18.04 -5.68 -19.95
C ILE A 244 17.37 -5.50 -21.32
N PRO A 245 18.13 -5.21 -22.39
CA PRO A 245 17.56 -5.10 -23.73
C PRO A 245 16.99 -6.43 -24.23
N ALA A 246 15.77 -6.42 -24.74
CA ALA A 246 15.10 -7.62 -25.24
C ALA A 246 15.76 -8.21 -26.49
N GLY A 247 16.37 -7.40 -27.35
CA GLY A 247 17.03 -7.86 -28.58
C GLY A 247 16.05 -8.60 -29.51
N GLU A 248 16.43 -9.79 -29.93
CA GLU A 248 15.60 -10.62 -30.82
C GLU A 248 14.31 -11.16 -30.15
N ARG A 249 14.22 -11.09 -28.81
CA ARG A 249 13.05 -11.53 -28.01
C ARG A 249 11.96 -10.47 -27.89
N GLN A 250 12.13 -9.30 -28.51
CA GLN A 250 11.23 -8.13 -28.31
C GLN A 250 9.78 -8.45 -28.63
N GLN A 251 9.52 -9.15 -29.74
CA GLN A 251 8.16 -9.45 -30.16
C GLN A 251 7.47 -10.40 -29.18
N GLU A 252 8.14 -11.46 -28.74
CA GLU A 252 7.56 -12.43 -27.81
C GLU A 252 7.32 -11.79 -26.43
N ILE A 253 8.20 -10.89 -25.98
CA ILE A 253 8.03 -10.15 -24.73
C ILE A 253 6.83 -9.22 -24.83
N GLU A 254 6.62 -8.54 -25.96
CA GLU A 254 5.42 -7.72 -26.21
C GLU A 254 4.13 -8.55 -26.18
N GLU A 255 4.13 -9.75 -26.77
CA GLU A 255 2.98 -10.65 -26.74
C GLU A 255 2.65 -11.13 -25.31
N ILE A 256 3.68 -11.47 -24.51
CA ILE A 256 3.53 -11.83 -23.11
C ILE A 256 2.99 -10.62 -22.30
N PHE A 257 3.60 -9.44 -22.50
CA PHE A 257 3.17 -8.20 -21.86
C PHE A 257 1.69 -7.92 -22.12
N LEU A 258 1.27 -7.97 -23.39
CA LEU A 258 -0.13 -7.75 -23.77
C LEU A 258 -1.07 -8.77 -23.11
N THR A 259 -0.67 -10.05 -23.06
CA THR A 259 -1.45 -11.11 -22.44
C THR A 259 -1.69 -10.86 -20.97
N VAL A 260 -0.64 -10.52 -20.21
CA VAL A 260 -0.73 -10.33 -18.76
C VAL A 260 -1.29 -8.95 -18.41
N CYS A 261 -0.78 -7.89 -19.00
CA CYS A 261 -1.17 -6.52 -18.62
C CYS A 261 -2.61 -6.18 -19.05
N THR A 262 -3.18 -6.86 -20.06
CA THR A 262 -4.61 -6.70 -20.40
C THR A 262 -5.50 -7.15 -19.23
N GLN A 263 -5.14 -8.18 -18.49
CA GLN A 263 -5.88 -8.61 -17.30
C GLN A 263 -5.84 -7.51 -16.21
N TRP A 264 -4.69 -6.90 -16.00
CA TRP A 264 -4.57 -5.78 -15.04
C TRP A 264 -5.45 -4.60 -15.43
N VAL A 265 -5.40 -4.23 -16.71
CA VAL A 265 -6.26 -3.16 -17.26
C VAL A 265 -7.73 -3.45 -17.03
N LEU A 266 -8.17 -4.70 -17.26
CA LEU A 266 -9.57 -5.09 -17.06
C LEU A 266 -10.00 -4.91 -15.59
N GLU A 267 -9.17 -5.27 -14.64
CA GLU A 267 -9.50 -5.09 -13.23
C GLU A 267 -9.53 -3.60 -12.84
N ILE A 268 -8.59 -2.81 -13.36
CA ILE A 268 -8.58 -1.35 -13.15
C ILE A 268 -9.84 -0.71 -13.75
N LYS A 269 -10.20 -1.07 -14.98
CA LYS A 269 -11.44 -0.59 -15.63
C LYS A 269 -12.69 -0.96 -14.84
N LYS A 270 -12.79 -2.18 -14.30
CA LYS A 270 -13.92 -2.58 -13.44
C LYS A 270 -14.06 -1.70 -12.19
N ALA A 271 -12.94 -1.32 -11.58
CA ALA A 271 -12.96 -0.41 -10.42
C ALA A 271 -13.40 1.00 -10.83
N ILE A 272 -12.90 1.50 -11.96
CA ILE A 272 -13.27 2.80 -12.54
C ILE A 272 -14.75 2.82 -12.91
N ASP A 273 -15.26 1.77 -13.56
CA ASP A 273 -16.68 1.66 -13.94
C ASP A 273 -17.59 1.63 -12.71
N LEU A 274 -17.17 0.92 -11.65
CA LEU A 274 -17.91 0.93 -10.39
C LEU A 274 -17.94 2.33 -9.77
N TYR A 275 -16.82 3.05 -9.80
CA TYR A 275 -16.76 4.44 -9.34
C TYR A 275 -17.71 5.33 -10.15
N HIS A 276 -17.62 5.33 -11.47
CA HIS A 276 -18.46 6.16 -12.35
C HIS A 276 -19.96 5.83 -12.21
N SER A 277 -20.32 4.56 -12.00
CA SER A 277 -21.70 4.16 -11.79
C SER A 277 -22.31 4.76 -10.52
N ASN A 278 -21.49 4.98 -9.49
CA ASN A 278 -21.92 5.56 -8.23
C ASN A 278 -21.74 7.09 -8.16
N ASN A 279 -20.87 7.65 -9.02
CA ASN A 279 -20.51 9.07 -9.03
C ASN A 279 -20.48 9.62 -10.46
N PRO A 280 -21.63 9.67 -11.16
CA PRO A 280 -21.67 10.00 -12.60
C PRO A 280 -21.30 11.45 -12.92
N GLU A 281 -21.41 12.35 -11.95
CA GLU A 281 -21.10 13.79 -12.08
C GLU A 281 -19.62 14.10 -11.74
N GLU A 282 -18.87 13.11 -11.24
CA GLU A 282 -17.52 13.29 -10.71
C GLU A 282 -16.52 12.44 -11.51
N PRO A 283 -15.95 12.96 -12.63
CA PRO A 283 -14.97 12.20 -13.40
C PRO A 283 -13.68 11.98 -12.61
N LEU A 284 -12.95 10.91 -12.94
CA LEU A 284 -11.58 10.71 -12.47
C LEU A 284 -10.62 11.62 -13.22
N ASP A 285 -9.69 12.25 -12.50
CA ASP A 285 -8.66 13.12 -13.10
C ASP A 285 -7.52 12.29 -13.72
N ARG A 286 -7.09 11.23 -13.02
CA ARG A 286 -5.95 10.39 -13.45
C ARG A 286 -5.83 9.09 -12.70
N ILE A 287 -4.89 8.25 -13.16
CA ILE A 287 -4.41 7.05 -12.47
C ILE A 287 -3.00 7.32 -11.95
N VAL A 288 -2.72 6.95 -10.71
CA VAL A 288 -1.40 7.05 -10.08
C VAL A 288 -0.94 5.65 -9.71
N LEU A 289 0.20 5.24 -10.28
CA LEU A 289 0.75 3.90 -10.13
C LEU A 289 1.83 3.86 -9.06
N SER A 290 1.77 2.87 -8.19
CA SER A 290 2.80 2.52 -7.20
C SER A 290 3.08 1.01 -7.20
N GLY A 291 3.99 0.59 -6.34
CA GLY A 291 4.47 -0.79 -6.29
C GLY A 291 5.59 -1.09 -7.29
N GLY A 292 6.22 -2.25 -7.12
CA GLY A 292 7.29 -2.70 -8.02
C GLY A 292 6.81 -2.96 -9.45
N GLY A 293 5.58 -3.47 -9.60
CA GLY A 293 4.95 -3.73 -10.88
C GLY A 293 4.61 -2.47 -11.69
N ALA A 294 4.49 -1.31 -11.06
CA ALA A 294 4.29 -0.04 -11.75
C ALA A 294 5.47 0.32 -12.68
N LYS A 295 6.65 -0.26 -12.43
CA LYS A 295 7.88 -0.04 -13.20
C LYS A 295 8.01 -0.92 -14.45
N VAL A 296 7.04 -1.80 -14.72
CA VAL A 296 7.01 -2.63 -15.93
C VAL A 296 7.11 -1.73 -17.17
N SER A 297 8.05 -2.08 -18.05
CA SER A 297 8.33 -1.29 -19.24
C SER A 297 7.10 -1.20 -20.16
N GLY A 298 6.71 0.04 -20.54
CA GLY A 298 5.56 0.30 -21.41
C GLY A 298 4.20 0.32 -20.69
N LEU A 299 4.10 -0.04 -19.40
CA LEU A 299 2.82 -0.15 -18.68
C LEU A 299 2.07 1.19 -18.58
N VAL A 300 2.78 2.28 -18.30
CA VAL A 300 2.19 3.63 -18.19
C VAL A 300 1.48 4.03 -19.49
N ASP A 301 2.16 3.85 -20.63
CA ASP A 301 1.61 4.20 -21.93
C ASP A 301 0.45 3.27 -22.33
N PHE A 302 0.56 1.99 -22.02
CA PHE A 302 -0.48 1.01 -22.25
C PHE A 302 -1.75 1.35 -21.47
N LEU A 303 -1.63 1.66 -20.17
CA LEU A 303 -2.75 2.08 -19.34
C LEU A 303 -3.39 3.38 -19.84
N LYS A 304 -2.59 4.37 -20.26
CA LYS A 304 -3.12 5.60 -20.87
C LYS A 304 -3.96 5.31 -22.11
N GLN A 305 -3.44 4.47 -22.99
CA GLN A 305 -4.13 4.08 -24.21
C GLN A 305 -5.45 3.36 -23.93
N GLU A 306 -5.43 2.43 -22.98
CA GLU A 306 -6.57 1.56 -22.70
C GLU A 306 -7.66 2.24 -21.86
N THR A 307 -7.30 3.17 -20.97
CA THR A 307 -8.27 3.85 -20.09
C THR A 307 -8.68 5.23 -20.58
N GLY A 308 -7.87 5.86 -21.43
CA GLY A 308 -8.07 7.24 -21.86
C GLY A 308 -7.76 8.28 -20.77
N LEU A 309 -7.28 7.85 -19.60
CA LEU A 309 -6.91 8.71 -18.48
C LEU A 309 -5.41 8.99 -18.49
N ASP A 310 -5.01 10.13 -17.88
CA ASP A 310 -3.62 10.35 -17.57
C ASP A 310 -3.12 9.34 -16.53
N VAL A 311 -1.91 8.81 -16.74
CA VAL A 311 -1.27 7.82 -15.86
C VAL A 311 0.13 8.31 -15.51
N GLU A 312 0.47 8.29 -14.22
CA GLU A 312 1.80 8.66 -13.75
C GLU A 312 2.32 7.70 -12.68
N LEU A 313 3.66 7.62 -12.58
CA LEU A 313 4.32 6.91 -11.49
C LEU A 313 4.36 7.78 -10.25
N PHE A 314 3.94 7.22 -9.12
CA PHE A 314 3.93 7.91 -7.85
C PHE A 314 5.34 8.05 -7.26
N ASN A 315 5.67 9.25 -6.83
CA ASN A 315 6.86 9.51 -6.03
C ASN A 315 6.48 10.05 -4.65
N PRO A 316 6.42 9.22 -3.62
CA PRO A 316 6.03 9.62 -2.27
C PRO A 316 6.97 10.64 -1.63
N PHE A 317 8.18 10.78 -2.16
CA PHE A 317 9.23 11.67 -1.65
C PHE A 317 9.27 13.04 -2.33
N ALA A 318 8.36 13.33 -3.28
CA ALA A 318 8.38 14.55 -4.09
C ALA A 318 8.43 15.83 -3.24
N ASN A 319 7.63 15.87 -2.17
CA ASN A 319 7.53 17.00 -1.24
C ASN A 319 8.29 16.79 0.08
N MET A 320 9.11 15.73 0.17
CA MET A 320 9.94 15.45 1.35
C MET A 320 11.35 15.98 1.16
N ASN A 321 11.98 16.37 2.27
CA ASN A 321 13.39 16.72 2.27
C ASN A 321 14.26 15.47 2.35
N SER A 322 15.46 15.53 1.80
CA SER A 322 16.50 14.52 1.98
C SER A 322 17.83 15.16 2.29
N ASN A 323 18.75 14.40 2.87
CA ASN A 323 20.13 14.83 2.96
C ASN A 323 20.87 14.35 1.70
N ASP A 324 20.99 15.22 0.71
CA ASP A 324 21.57 14.92 -0.60
C ASP A 324 22.98 14.30 -0.55
N LYS A 325 23.70 14.47 0.58
CA LYS A 325 24.98 13.79 0.78
C LYS A 325 24.85 12.31 1.16
N LYS A 326 23.66 11.87 1.59
CA LYS A 326 23.39 10.49 2.01
C LYS A 326 22.42 9.77 1.10
N ILE A 327 21.40 10.47 0.62
CA ILE A 327 20.31 9.90 -0.17
C ILE A 327 20.07 10.83 -1.35
N ASP A 328 20.47 10.38 -2.54
CA ASP A 328 20.30 11.12 -3.78
C ASP A 328 18.84 11.24 -4.21
N ARG A 329 18.42 12.37 -4.73
CA ARG A 329 17.04 12.62 -5.15
C ARG A 329 16.61 11.79 -6.36
N ASN A 330 17.54 11.49 -7.28
CA ASN A 330 17.22 10.62 -8.42
C ASN A 330 17.00 9.18 -7.95
N PHE A 331 17.78 8.74 -6.96
CA PHE A 331 17.55 7.46 -6.31
C PHE A 331 16.18 7.42 -5.64
N LEU A 332 15.80 8.44 -4.84
CA LEU A 332 14.45 8.53 -4.25
C LEU A 332 13.35 8.46 -5.31
N LYS A 333 13.54 9.14 -6.44
CA LYS A 333 12.57 9.11 -7.53
C LYS A 333 12.49 7.71 -8.18
N SER A 334 13.61 7.03 -8.38
CA SER A 334 13.64 5.71 -9.04
C SER A 334 13.02 4.60 -8.20
N VAL A 335 13.19 4.66 -6.86
CA VAL A 335 12.60 3.68 -5.94
C VAL A 335 11.24 4.13 -5.38
N GLY A 336 10.84 5.37 -5.68
CA GLY A 336 9.63 5.98 -5.15
C GLY A 336 8.39 5.11 -5.25
N PRO A 337 8.02 4.58 -6.43
CA PRO A 337 6.84 3.76 -6.58
C PRO A 337 6.79 2.56 -5.62
N GLU A 338 7.92 1.89 -5.40
CA GLU A 338 8.01 0.72 -4.51
C GLU A 338 7.92 1.08 -3.04
N MET A 339 8.27 2.32 -2.67
CA MET A 339 8.32 2.79 -1.28
C MET A 339 7.02 3.47 -0.82
N ALA A 340 5.99 3.47 -1.65
CA ALA A 340 4.76 4.22 -1.38
C ALA A 340 4.10 3.78 -0.06
N ILE A 341 3.89 2.47 0.12
CA ILE A 341 3.28 1.91 1.34
C ILE A 341 4.18 2.15 2.56
N ALA A 342 5.47 1.78 2.49
CA ALA A 342 6.41 1.99 3.60
C ALA A 342 6.50 3.45 4.04
N SER A 343 6.46 4.40 3.09
CA SER A 343 6.46 5.83 3.40
C SER A 343 5.15 6.31 4.02
N GLY A 344 4.02 5.76 3.59
CA GLY A 344 2.70 6.07 4.16
C GLY A 344 2.57 5.61 5.60
N ILE A 345 3.08 4.43 5.93
CA ILE A 345 3.17 3.95 7.31
C ILE A 345 4.09 4.87 8.13
N ALA A 346 5.25 5.27 7.56
CA ALA A 346 6.23 6.09 8.27
C ALA A 346 5.77 7.53 8.57
N ILE A 347 4.73 8.02 7.91
CA ILE A 347 4.10 9.32 8.20
C ILE A 347 3.29 9.26 9.50
N ARG A 348 2.80 8.06 9.87
CA ARG A 348 1.94 7.88 11.05
C ARG A 348 2.70 8.15 12.35
N PRO A 349 2.11 8.90 13.29
CA PRO A 349 2.69 9.09 14.61
C PRO A 349 2.49 7.81 15.45
N SER A 350 3.49 7.45 16.22
CA SER A 350 3.35 6.40 17.25
C SER A 350 2.26 6.78 18.25
N VAL A 351 1.33 5.88 18.50
CA VAL A 351 0.15 6.11 19.38
C VAL A 351 0.46 5.85 20.85
N ILE A 352 1.67 5.39 21.20
CA ILE A 352 2.08 5.04 22.57
C ILE A 352 3.16 5.98 23.08
#